data_518f9e231294a9b5263b5e8a46db26b6
#
_entry.id   518f9e231294a9b5263b5e8a46db26b6
#
_cell.length_a   1.000
_cell.length_b   1.000
_cell.length_c   1.000
_cell.angle_alpha   90.00
_cell.angle_beta   90.00
_cell.angle_gamma   90.00
#
_symmetry.space_group_name_H-M   'P 1'
#
loop_
_entity.id
_entity.type
_entity.pdbx_description
1 polymer ?
#
loop_
_entity_poly.entity_id
_entity_poly.type
_entity_poly.pdbx_seq_one_letter_code
_entity_poly.pdbx_strand_id
1 'polypeptide(L)'
;MYNEFDEYLEAGEPSRRDRAYGWATAIGLQDVDGLRVSDFLIDTARRNIEGEITQAEAGRMIDEYYETKEGHDQPEDKKEADKVARRINETISSPSFRFSPEYYIGLHRRIFKDVFPHAGKMREVELTKREWVLNGDTVNYTPAFMIKDSLAYDFGEEKKFRYSGLSEDAFVEHFASFVSGIWQIHPFREGNTRTVAVFAINYLRSMRYDVTNALFKEKSWYFRNALVRANYENPQLNVEKTQLPLEEFFKVLLFGHELELRNRYLRIGYEYGSKNAESIGDLHRHDVSVNKGGVVVNDVVNVVVNDTVKNKATFSSNEELAVKALLKNPRLSAARLAAELGVTPRQAQRIIAALKTKAGLRREGSDKNGRWVFGE
;
A
#
# COMPACT_ATOMS: atom_id res chain seq x y z
N MET A 1 15.31 11.69 1.88
CA MET A 1 14.25 12.11 2.82
C MET A 1 14.75 11.70 4.20
N TYR A 2 15.01 12.64 5.08
CA TYR A 2 15.42 12.33 6.48
C TYR A 2 14.24 11.57 7.09
N ASN A 3 14.52 10.39 7.54
CA ASN A 3 13.52 9.54 8.15
C ASN A 3 13.55 9.85 9.66
N GLU A 4 12.44 10.22 10.21
CA GLU A 4 12.28 10.79 11.55
C GLU A 4 12.82 9.91 12.68
N PHE A 5 13.09 8.61 12.39
CA PHE A 5 13.61 7.66 13.38
C PHE A 5 14.92 6.98 12.97
N ASP A 6 15.59 7.41 11.88
CA ASP A 6 16.83 6.78 11.40
C ASP A 6 17.95 6.84 12.44
N GLU A 7 18.07 7.94 13.16
CA GLU A 7 19.05 8.10 14.24
C GLU A 7 18.92 7.04 15.35
N TYR A 8 17.67 6.64 15.67
CA TYR A 8 17.42 5.61 16.69
C TYR A 8 17.67 4.20 16.13
N LEU A 9 17.37 3.97 14.86
CA LEU A 9 17.59 2.69 14.20
C LEU A 9 19.07 2.39 14.00
N GLU A 10 19.88 3.40 13.67
CA GLU A 10 21.29 3.26 13.39
C GLU A 10 22.17 3.30 14.66
N ALA A 11 21.92 4.24 15.57
CA ALA A 11 22.79 4.53 16.70
C ALA A 11 22.11 4.38 18.07
N GLY A 12 20.83 4.00 18.13
CA GLY A 12 20.08 3.89 19.37
C GLY A 12 20.49 2.70 20.24
N GLU A 13 20.29 2.84 21.57
CA GLU A 13 20.32 1.69 22.48
C GLU A 13 19.33 0.60 22.03
N PRO A 14 19.58 -0.69 22.35
CA PRO A 14 18.71 -1.79 21.91
C PRO A 14 17.22 -1.54 22.21
N SER A 15 16.88 -1.06 23.38
CA SER A 15 15.49 -0.79 23.77
C SER A 15 14.85 0.37 22.97
N ARG A 16 15.62 1.39 22.63
CA ARG A 16 15.16 2.49 21.77
C ARG A 16 15.05 2.05 20.32
N ARG A 17 16.01 1.25 19.86
CA ARG A 17 16.00 0.67 18.51
C ARG A 17 14.77 -0.19 18.29
N ASP A 18 14.41 -1.06 19.23
CA ASP A 18 13.23 -1.92 19.14
C ASP A 18 11.93 -1.11 19.06
N ARG A 19 11.80 -0.05 19.89
CA ARG A 19 10.66 0.86 19.82
C ARG A 19 10.62 1.63 18.50
N ALA A 20 11.76 2.16 18.06
CA ALA A 20 11.86 2.88 16.79
C ALA A 20 11.50 1.97 15.60
N TYR A 21 11.98 0.72 15.59
CA TYR A 21 11.60 -0.26 14.60
C TYR A 21 10.07 -0.50 14.57
N GLY A 22 9.46 -0.69 15.72
CA GLY A 22 8.01 -0.89 15.82
C GLY A 22 7.21 0.26 15.20
N TRP A 23 7.54 1.50 15.58
CA TRP A 23 6.90 2.69 15.03
C TRP A 23 7.21 2.91 13.54
N ALA A 24 8.47 2.79 13.13
CA ALA A 24 8.88 2.94 11.75
C ALA A 24 8.16 1.96 10.82
N THR A 25 8.07 0.69 11.21
CA THR A 25 7.35 -0.35 10.48
C THR A 25 5.85 -0.04 10.43
N ALA A 26 5.25 0.33 11.57
CA ALA A 26 3.83 0.63 11.66
C ALA A 26 3.42 1.83 10.79
N ILE A 27 4.23 2.88 10.77
CA ILE A 27 4.04 4.08 9.95
C ILE A 27 4.25 3.74 8.46
N GLY A 28 5.33 3.04 8.13
CA GLY A 28 5.62 2.68 6.75
C GLY A 28 4.58 1.76 6.12
N LEU A 29 3.95 0.90 6.91
CA LEU A 29 2.85 0.05 6.44
C LEU A 29 1.57 0.84 6.05
N GLN A 30 1.44 2.11 6.43
CA GLN A 30 0.33 2.93 5.96
C GLN A 30 0.48 3.27 4.47
N ASP A 31 1.70 3.30 3.95
CA ASP A 31 1.99 3.59 2.53
C ASP A 31 1.36 2.58 1.55
N VAL A 32 1.09 1.35 1.98
CA VAL A 32 0.44 0.32 1.11
C VAL A 32 -0.96 0.74 0.65
N ASP A 33 -1.61 1.59 1.42
CA ASP A 33 -2.93 2.14 1.13
C ASP A 33 -2.86 3.68 0.87
N GLY A 34 -1.65 4.22 0.69
CA GLY A 34 -1.40 5.64 0.38
C GLY A 34 -1.68 6.60 1.54
N LEU A 35 -1.77 6.06 2.76
CA LEU A 35 -2.10 6.85 3.94
C LEU A 35 -0.85 7.50 4.55
N ARG A 36 -1.05 8.64 5.20
CA ARG A 36 -0.01 9.38 5.92
C ARG A 36 -0.46 9.67 7.34
N VAL A 37 0.41 9.41 8.28
CA VAL A 37 0.19 9.73 9.70
C VAL A 37 0.29 11.23 9.96
N SER A 38 -0.26 11.68 11.08
CA SER A 38 -0.17 13.06 11.54
C SER A 38 1.18 13.38 12.21
N ASP A 39 1.52 14.66 12.27
CA ASP A 39 2.68 15.13 13.03
C ASP A 39 2.52 14.83 14.54
N PHE A 40 1.28 14.85 15.04
CA PHE A 40 0.97 14.48 16.42
C PHE A 40 1.37 13.03 16.73
N LEU A 41 1.09 12.08 15.82
CA LEU A 41 1.52 10.70 15.97
C LEU A 41 3.05 10.59 15.96
N ILE A 42 3.72 11.30 15.06
CA ILE A 42 5.18 11.31 14.96
C ILE A 42 5.80 11.78 16.28
N ASP A 43 5.33 12.89 16.84
CA ASP A 43 5.84 13.42 18.12
C ASP A 43 5.54 12.47 19.29
N THR A 44 4.37 11.87 19.31
CA THR A 44 4.00 10.85 20.31
C THR A 44 4.89 9.61 20.20
N ALA A 45 5.19 9.17 18.97
CA ALA A 45 6.08 8.04 18.71
C ALA A 45 7.51 8.35 19.20
N ARG A 46 8.03 9.55 18.93
CA ARG A 46 9.37 9.99 19.39
C ARG A 46 9.45 9.94 20.90
N ARG A 47 8.49 10.49 21.62
CA ARG A 47 8.43 10.46 23.09
C ARG A 47 8.41 9.03 23.63
N ASN A 48 7.69 8.13 22.96
CA ASN A 48 7.68 6.71 23.35
C ASN A 48 9.04 6.04 23.07
N ILE A 49 9.68 6.32 21.93
CA ILE A 49 11.01 5.80 21.59
C ILE A 49 12.03 6.24 22.63
N GLU A 50 12.01 7.48 23.05
CA GLU A 50 12.92 8.03 24.06
C GLU A 50 12.62 7.54 25.49
N GLY A 51 11.44 6.92 25.69
CA GLY A 51 11.04 6.37 26.97
C GLY A 51 10.41 7.39 27.92
N GLU A 52 10.07 8.58 27.42
CA GLU A 52 9.33 9.60 28.17
C GLU A 52 7.92 9.14 28.52
N ILE A 53 7.32 8.37 27.63
CA ILE A 53 6.00 7.78 27.80
C ILE A 53 6.02 6.28 27.47
N THR A 54 5.17 5.53 28.14
CA THR A 54 4.97 4.10 27.88
C THR A 54 4.15 3.89 26.59
N GLN A 55 4.18 2.68 26.04
CA GLN A 55 3.35 2.28 24.91
C GLN A 55 1.84 2.51 25.21
N ALA A 56 1.40 2.21 26.41
CA ALA A 56 0.01 2.40 26.83
C ALA A 56 -0.37 3.89 26.91
N GLU A 57 0.55 4.75 27.35
CA GLU A 57 0.35 6.20 27.38
C GLU A 57 0.29 6.79 25.98
N ALA A 58 1.21 6.38 25.09
CA ALA A 58 1.17 6.78 23.69
C ALA A 58 -0.18 6.42 23.04
N GLY A 59 -0.68 5.21 23.32
CA GLY A 59 -1.99 4.77 22.85
C GLY A 59 -3.14 5.66 23.34
N ARG A 60 -3.17 5.96 24.65
CA ARG A 60 -4.20 6.86 25.21
C ARG A 60 -4.12 8.26 24.62
N MET A 61 -2.92 8.84 24.51
CA MET A 61 -2.74 10.18 23.95
C MET A 61 -3.28 10.27 22.53
N ILE A 62 -3.05 9.25 21.67
CA ILE A 62 -3.57 9.24 20.30
C ILE A 62 -5.11 9.10 20.32
N ASP A 63 -5.68 8.26 21.15
CA ASP A 63 -7.14 8.11 21.25
C ASP A 63 -7.78 9.42 21.77
N GLU A 64 -7.23 10.03 22.83
CA GLU A 64 -7.69 11.29 23.39
C GLU A 64 -7.56 12.47 22.43
N TYR A 65 -6.48 12.52 21.64
CA TYR A 65 -6.31 13.56 20.60
C TYR A 65 -7.50 13.60 19.64
N TYR A 66 -7.98 12.44 19.19
CA TYR A 66 -9.10 12.35 18.27
C TYR A 66 -10.48 12.61 18.90
N GLU A 67 -10.55 12.77 20.22
CA GLU A 67 -11.73 13.27 20.95
C GLU A 67 -11.70 14.82 21.09
N THR A 68 -10.55 15.46 20.85
CA THR A 68 -10.45 16.93 20.83
C THR A 68 -11.05 17.52 19.55
N LYS A 69 -11.37 18.81 19.58
CA LYS A 69 -11.84 19.54 18.38
C LYS A 69 -10.81 19.48 17.26
N GLU A 70 -9.52 19.69 17.57
CA GLU A 70 -8.43 19.65 16.60
C GLU A 70 -8.30 18.28 15.92
N GLY A 71 -8.35 17.22 16.71
CA GLY A 71 -8.30 15.85 16.20
C GLY A 71 -9.57 15.47 15.41
N HIS A 72 -10.72 16.02 15.82
CA HIS A 72 -11.99 15.79 15.12
C HIS A 72 -12.03 16.46 13.74
N ASP A 73 -11.35 17.59 13.59
CA ASP A 73 -11.24 18.34 12.33
C ASP A 73 -10.16 17.72 11.38
N GLN A 74 -9.39 16.71 11.81
CA GLN A 74 -8.45 16.01 10.93
C GLN A 74 -9.19 15.18 9.87
N PRO A 75 -8.59 15.04 8.66
CA PRO A 75 -9.10 14.12 7.64
C PRO A 75 -9.23 12.69 8.15
N GLU A 76 -10.27 11.97 7.72
CA GLU A 76 -10.52 10.58 8.17
C GLU A 76 -9.37 9.61 7.80
N ASP A 77 -8.68 9.85 6.68
CA ASP A 77 -7.51 9.07 6.26
C ASP A 77 -6.33 9.23 7.23
N LYS A 78 -6.10 10.42 7.80
CA LYS A 78 -5.11 10.63 8.86
C LYS A 78 -5.49 9.94 10.15
N LYS A 79 -6.75 10.04 10.54
CA LYS A 79 -7.29 9.37 11.72
C LYS A 79 -7.16 7.84 11.60
N GLU A 80 -7.47 7.30 10.42
CA GLU A 80 -7.22 5.89 10.12
C GLU A 80 -5.74 5.57 10.28
N ALA A 81 -4.85 6.30 9.59
CA ALA A 81 -3.42 6.04 9.60
C ALA A 81 -2.85 6.02 11.02
N ASP A 82 -3.20 6.99 11.85
CA ASP A 82 -2.70 7.10 13.22
C ASP A 82 -3.20 5.98 14.12
N LYS A 83 -4.50 5.69 14.11
CA LYS A 83 -5.08 4.62 14.91
C LYS A 83 -4.54 3.24 14.52
N VAL A 84 -4.38 3.02 13.21
CA VAL A 84 -3.85 1.77 12.67
C VAL A 84 -2.35 1.63 12.96
N ALA A 85 -1.54 2.68 12.74
CA ALA A 85 -0.12 2.65 13.03
C ALA A 85 0.15 2.37 14.52
N ARG A 86 -0.56 3.04 15.42
CA ARG A 86 -0.46 2.75 16.86
C ARG A 86 -0.68 1.26 17.16
N ARG A 87 -1.77 0.69 16.65
CA ARG A 87 -2.14 -0.71 16.93
C ARG A 87 -1.22 -1.72 16.27
N ILE A 88 -0.67 -1.40 15.10
CA ILE A 88 0.38 -2.21 14.48
C ILE A 88 1.63 -2.20 15.37
N ASN A 89 2.07 -1.03 15.83
CA ASN A 89 3.21 -0.92 16.73
C ASN A 89 3.00 -1.74 18.03
N GLU A 90 1.84 -1.61 18.69
CA GLU A 90 1.49 -2.41 19.85
C GLU A 90 1.54 -3.93 19.55
N THR A 91 1.07 -4.33 18.37
CA THR A 91 1.00 -5.73 17.98
C THR A 91 2.38 -6.30 17.66
N ILE A 92 3.24 -5.54 16.98
CA ILE A 92 4.62 -5.94 16.69
C ILE A 92 5.46 -5.99 17.96
N SER A 93 5.21 -5.09 18.91
CA SER A 93 5.92 -5.04 20.20
C SER A 93 5.43 -6.07 21.21
N SER A 94 4.32 -6.76 20.93
CA SER A 94 3.74 -7.77 21.80
C SER A 94 4.36 -9.16 21.55
N PRO A 95 4.77 -9.90 22.58
CA PRO A 95 5.31 -11.25 22.41
C PRO A 95 4.22 -12.31 22.12
N SER A 96 2.94 -11.94 22.13
CA SER A 96 1.85 -12.89 21.96
C SER A 96 1.59 -13.19 20.49
N PHE A 97 2.07 -14.33 20.02
CA PHE A 97 1.76 -14.88 18.70
C PHE A 97 1.15 -16.28 18.81
N ARG A 98 0.15 -16.56 18.00
CA ARG A 98 -0.42 -17.90 17.84
C ARG A 98 -0.62 -18.19 16.37
N PHE A 99 -0.05 -19.26 15.89
CA PHE A 99 -0.20 -19.68 14.51
C PHE A 99 -1.57 -20.35 14.30
N SER A 100 -2.56 -19.58 13.85
CA SER A 100 -3.88 -20.10 13.48
C SER A 100 -4.69 -19.11 12.64
N PRO A 101 -5.71 -19.57 11.84
CA PRO A 101 -6.63 -18.69 11.13
C PRO A 101 -7.37 -17.71 12.06
N GLU A 102 -7.75 -18.15 13.25
CA GLU A 102 -8.45 -17.31 14.24
C GLU A 102 -7.56 -16.17 14.74
N TYR A 103 -6.26 -16.44 14.93
CA TYR A 103 -5.30 -15.39 15.25
C TYR A 103 -5.19 -14.38 14.10
N TYR A 104 -5.10 -14.84 12.85
CA TYR A 104 -5.03 -13.98 11.68
C TYR A 104 -6.27 -13.06 11.56
N ILE A 105 -7.46 -13.62 11.75
CA ILE A 105 -8.72 -12.85 11.79
C ILE A 105 -8.75 -11.89 12.99
N GLY A 106 -8.31 -12.36 14.15
CA GLY A 106 -8.21 -11.56 15.37
C GLY A 106 -7.20 -10.42 15.26
N LEU A 107 -6.11 -10.63 14.50
CA LEU A 107 -5.11 -9.62 14.18
C LEU A 107 -5.72 -8.46 13.39
N HIS A 108 -6.47 -8.76 12.33
CA HIS A 108 -7.21 -7.74 11.58
C HIS A 108 -8.19 -6.98 12.48
N ARG A 109 -8.94 -7.69 13.34
CA ARG A 109 -9.86 -7.04 14.31
C ARG A 109 -9.12 -6.07 15.22
N ARG A 110 -7.96 -6.47 15.75
CA ARG A 110 -7.14 -5.65 16.66
C ARG A 110 -6.63 -4.39 15.96
N ILE A 111 -6.08 -4.54 14.76
CA ILE A 111 -5.47 -3.44 14.00
C ILE A 111 -6.54 -2.42 13.59
N PHE A 112 -7.70 -2.87 13.11
CA PHE A 112 -8.71 -2.00 12.50
C PHE A 112 -9.95 -1.75 13.39
N LYS A 113 -9.90 -2.11 14.68
CA LYS A 113 -10.96 -1.82 15.65
C LYS A 113 -11.29 -0.31 15.61
N ASP A 114 -12.59 0.03 15.60
CA ASP A 114 -13.08 1.42 15.56
C ASP A 114 -12.59 2.28 14.38
N VAL A 115 -11.99 1.63 13.37
CA VAL A 115 -11.63 2.22 12.08
C VAL A 115 -12.58 1.67 11.02
N PHE A 116 -12.68 0.35 10.94
CA PHE A 116 -13.61 -0.29 10.02
C PHE A 116 -14.77 -0.97 10.76
N PRO A 117 -16.04 -0.75 10.35
CA PRO A 117 -17.20 -1.43 10.97
C PRO A 117 -17.17 -2.96 10.74
N HIS A 118 -16.35 -3.41 9.81
CA HIS A 118 -16.13 -4.82 9.47
C HIS A 118 -14.81 -5.39 10.02
N ALA A 119 -14.14 -4.71 10.95
CA ALA A 119 -12.89 -5.18 11.54
C ALA A 119 -13.02 -6.62 12.09
N GLY A 120 -12.17 -7.54 11.59
CA GLY A 120 -12.20 -8.96 11.95
C GLY A 120 -13.38 -9.75 11.42
N LYS A 121 -14.13 -9.22 10.46
CA LYS A 121 -15.20 -9.94 9.75
C LYS A 121 -14.73 -10.30 8.34
N MET A 122 -14.84 -11.56 7.99
CA MET A 122 -14.60 -12.01 6.62
C MET A 122 -15.63 -11.38 5.67
N ARG A 123 -15.20 -11.04 4.46
CA ARG A 123 -16.11 -10.52 3.44
C ARG A 123 -17.09 -11.60 2.97
N GLU A 124 -18.28 -11.16 2.63
CA GLU A 124 -19.35 -11.99 2.07
C GLU A 124 -19.61 -11.65 0.59
N VAL A 125 -18.81 -10.76 0.02
CA VAL A 125 -18.93 -10.26 -1.35
C VAL A 125 -17.65 -10.45 -2.12
N GLU A 126 -17.76 -10.58 -3.44
CA GLU A 126 -16.58 -10.62 -4.31
C GLU A 126 -15.92 -9.24 -4.37
N LEU A 127 -14.60 -9.23 -4.55
CA LEU A 127 -13.80 -8.01 -4.66
C LEU A 127 -13.08 -7.98 -6.00
N THR A 128 -12.97 -6.78 -6.54
CA THR A 128 -12.12 -6.46 -7.68
C THR A 128 -11.33 -5.22 -7.35
N LYS A 129 -10.00 -5.31 -7.37
CA LYS A 129 -9.10 -4.18 -7.14
C LYS A 129 -8.23 -3.98 -8.36
N ARG A 130 -8.21 -2.75 -8.87
CA ARG A 130 -7.30 -2.40 -9.97
C ARG A 130 -5.90 -2.20 -9.43
N GLU A 131 -4.94 -2.91 -10.03
CA GLU A 131 -3.55 -2.89 -9.56
C GLU A 131 -2.66 -2.15 -10.56
N TRP A 132 -1.87 -1.20 -10.05
CA TRP A 132 -0.96 -0.40 -10.87
C TRP A 132 0.07 -1.27 -11.61
N VAL A 133 0.66 -2.26 -10.94
CA VAL A 133 1.66 -3.15 -11.55
C VAL A 133 1.08 -4.02 -12.66
N LEU A 134 -0.25 -4.15 -12.71
CA LEU A 134 -1.00 -4.91 -13.72
C LEU A 134 -1.64 -4.01 -14.79
N ASN A 135 -1.19 -2.75 -14.92
CA ASN A 135 -1.79 -1.77 -15.83
C ASN A 135 -3.31 -1.59 -15.64
N GLY A 136 -3.78 -1.74 -14.41
CA GLY A 136 -5.19 -1.58 -14.03
C GLY A 136 -6.03 -2.87 -14.08
N ASP A 137 -5.41 -4.02 -14.36
CA ASP A 137 -6.05 -5.32 -14.20
C ASP A 137 -6.08 -5.75 -12.71
N THR A 138 -6.68 -6.87 -12.40
CA THR A 138 -6.96 -7.33 -11.04
C THR A 138 -6.45 -8.75 -10.78
N VAL A 139 -6.14 -9.04 -9.53
CA VAL A 139 -5.89 -10.41 -9.06
C VAL A 139 -7.23 -11.14 -8.87
N ASN A 140 -7.27 -12.42 -9.19
CA ASN A 140 -8.39 -13.30 -8.87
C ASN A 140 -8.29 -13.72 -7.40
N TYR A 141 -9.10 -13.08 -6.55
CA TYR A 141 -9.18 -13.44 -5.13
C TYR A 141 -10.05 -14.68 -4.92
N THR A 142 -9.85 -15.37 -3.80
CA THR A 142 -10.67 -16.53 -3.42
C THR A 142 -12.15 -16.13 -3.34
N PRO A 143 -13.08 -16.92 -3.91
CA PRO A 143 -14.51 -16.67 -3.77
C PRO A 143 -14.94 -16.53 -2.31
N ALA A 144 -15.85 -15.59 -2.03
CA ALA A 144 -16.20 -15.23 -0.65
C ALA A 144 -16.67 -16.43 0.19
N PHE A 145 -17.44 -17.35 -0.40
CA PHE A 145 -17.94 -18.54 0.28
C PHE A 145 -16.86 -19.58 0.63
N MET A 146 -15.69 -19.51 -0.01
CA MET A 146 -14.55 -20.44 0.21
C MET A 146 -13.50 -19.91 1.20
N ILE A 147 -13.59 -18.64 1.60
CA ILE A 147 -12.54 -17.98 2.41
C ILE A 147 -12.19 -18.77 3.67
N LYS A 148 -13.20 -19.21 4.41
CA LYS A 148 -13.01 -19.94 5.67
C LYS A 148 -12.26 -21.26 5.46
N ASP A 149 -12.65 -22.02 4.46
CA ASP A 149 -12.09 -23.34 4.16
C ASP A 149 -10.68 -23.19 3.57
N SER A 150 -10.46 -22.18 2.72
CA SER A 150 -9.13 -21.87 2.17
C SER A 150 -8.14 -21.48 3.27
N LEU A 151 -8.54 -20.59 4.20
CA LEU A 151 -7.70 -20.26 5.36
C LEU A 151 -7.39 -21.50 6.21
N ALA A 152 -8.39 -22.33 6.49
CA ALA A 152 -8.19 -23.55 7.29
C ALA A 152 -7.23 -24.52 6.59
N TYR A 153 -7.33 -24.65 5.27
CA TYR A 153 -6.47 -25.51 4.46
C TYR A 153 -5.02 -24.98 4.47
N ASP A 154 -4.79 -23.73 4.09
CA ASP A 154 -3.44 -23.17 3.98
C ASP A 154 -2.70 -23.15 5.32
N PHE A 155 -3.38 -22.77 6.40
CA PHE A 155 -2.80 -22.83 7.74
C PHE A 155 -2.57 -24.29 8.20
N GLY A 156 -3.43 -25.21 7.77
CA GLY A 156 -3.29 -26.65 8.07
C GLY A 156 -2.08 -27.26 7.37
N GLU A 157 -1.82 -26.94 6.10
CA GLU A 157 -0.67 -27.40 5.36
C GLU A 157 0.63 -26.77 5.88
N GLU A 158 0.62 -25.46 6.12
CA GLU A 158 1.78 -24.75 6.67
C GLU A 158 2.19 -25.29 8.05
N LYS A 159 1.24 -25.67 8.90
CA LYS A 159 1.52 -26.26 10.20
C LYS A 159 2.25 -27.61 10.12
N LYS A 160 2.11 -28.33 9.02
CA LYS A 160 2.79 -29.61 8.77
C LYS A 160 4.19 -29.40 8.20
N PHE A 161 4.46 -28.25 7.59
CA PHE A 161 5.73 -27.94 6.97
C PHE A 161 6.85 -27.78 7.99
N ARG A 162 8.05 -28.15 7.61
CA ARG A 162 9.22 -28.10 8.48
C ARG A 162 10.31 -27.26 7.88
N TYR A 163 10.57 -26.14 8.51
CA TYR A 163 11.62 -25.19 8.11
C TYR A 163 13.04 -25.62 8.52
N SER A 164 13.16 -26.54 9.46
CA SER A 164 14.47 -26.96 9.98
C SER A 164 15.33 -27.63 8.89
N GLY A 165 16.54 -27.15 8.71
CA GLY A 165 17.52 -27.71 7.77
C GLY A 165 17.36 -27.28 6.32
N LEU A 166 16.48 -26.34 6.02
CA LEU A 166 16.35 -25.77 4.68
C LEU A 166 17.52 -24.81 4.39
N SER A 167 17.86 -24.70 3.10
CA SER A 167 18.66 -23.58 2.60
C SER A 167 17.87 -22.27 2.67
N GLU A 168 18.56 -21.12 2.60
CA GLU A 168 17.91 -19.81 2.55
C GLU A 168 16.88 -19.73 1.40
N ASP A 169 17.27 -20.20 0.21
CA ASP A 169 16.39 -20.19 -0.96
C ASP A 169 15.13 -21.03 -0.73
N ALA A 170 15.27 -22.27 -0.25
CA ALA A 170 14.13 -23.16 0.00
C ALA A 170 13.23 -22.63 1.12
N PHE A 171 13.81 -21.98 2.15
CA PHE A 171 13.06 -21.31 3.19
C PHE A 171 12.23 -20.16 2.62
N VAL A 172 12.86 -19.27 1.86
CA VAL A 172 12.24 -18.07 1.30
C VAL A 172 11.17 -18.44 0.29
N GLU A 173 11.43 -19.39 -0.62
CA GLU A 173 10.47 -19.88 -1.60
C GLU A 173 9.18 -20.37 -0.93
N HIS A 174 9.31 -21.24 0.07
CA HIS A 174 8.13 -21.76 0.78
C HIS A 174 7.41 -20.66 1.58
N PHE A 175 8.16 -19.84 2.33
CA PHE A 175 7.58 -18.77 3.14
C PHE A 175 6.87 -17.72 2.29
N ALA A 176 7.46 -17.33 1.16
CA ALA A 176 6.83 -16.42 0.19
C ALA A 176 5.55 -17.02 -0.39
N SER A 177 5.57 -18.32 -0.73
CA SER A 177 4.40 -19.05 -1.22
C SER A 177 3.26 -19.03 -0.21
N PHE A 178 3.53 -19.33 1.05
CA PHE A 178 2.53 -19.29 2.12
C PHE A 178 1.96 -17.89 2.34
N VAL A 179 2.82 -16.88 2.48
CA VAL A 179 2.39 -15.47 2.69
C VAL A 179 1.57 -14.98 1.50
N SER A 180 2.00 -15.30 0.29
CA SER A 180 1.29 -14.99 -0.96
C SER A 180 -0.09 -15.67 -1.02
N GLY A 181 -0.18 -16.94 -0.65
CA GLY A 181 -1.43 -17.71 -0.62
C GLY A 181 -2.46 -17.11 0.32
N ILE A 182 -2.09 -16.85 1.59
CA ILE A 182 -3.02 -16.25 2.54
C ILE A 182 -3.43 -14.81 2.16
N TRP A 183 -2.55 -14.06 1.47
CA TRP A 183 -2.92 -12.76 0.92
C TRP A 183 -3.91 -12.88 -0.24
N GLN A 184 -3.74 -13.87 -1.12
CA GLN A 184 -4.64 -14.12 -2.26
C GLN A 184 -6.05 -14.54 -1.82
N ILE A 185 -6.18 -15.21 -0.67
CA ILE A 185 -7.49 -15.48 -0.08
C ILE A 185 -8.25 -14.17 0.16
N HIS A 186 -7.56 -13.10 0.51
CA HIS A 186 -8.10 -11.75 0.67
C HIS A 186 -9.37 -11.72 1.53
N PRO A 187 -9.30 -12.20 2.78
CA PRO A 187 -10.49 -12.45 3.57
C PRO A 187 -11.26 -11.20 3.99
N PHE A 188 -10.66 -10.03 3.96
CA PHE A 188 -11.27 -8.79 4.44
C PHE A 188 -11.60 -7.85 3.28
N ARG A 189 -12.52 -6.92 3.52
CA ARG A 189 -12.86 -5.89 2.52
C ARG A 189 -11.70 -4.92 2.30
N GLU A 190 -11.01 -4.53 3.39
CA GLU A 190 -9.85 -3.65 3.39
C GLU A 190 -8.79 -4.16 4.38
N GLY A 191 -7.54 -3.63 4.32
CA GLY A 191 -6.49 -3.91 5.28
C GLY A 191 -5.78 -5.27 5.15
N ASN A 192 -6.01 -6.02 4.07
CA ASN A 192 -5.41 -7.36 3.88
C ASN A 192 -3.88 -7.31 3.85
N THR A 193 -3.28 -6.35 3.13
CA THR A 193 -1.82 -6.25 3.02
C THR A 193 -1.18 -5.87 4.35
N ARG A 194 -1.75 -4.90 5.09
CA ARG A 194 -1.25 -4.54 6.42
C ARG A 194 -1.35 -5.71 7.40
N THR A 195 -2.45 -6.47 7.34
CA THR A 195 -2.65 -7.65 8.19
C THR A 195 -1.63 -8.75 7.90
N VAL A 196 -1.42 -9.09 6.62
CA VAL A 196 -0.48 -10.15 6.25
C VAL A 196 0.96 -9.76 6.54
N ALA A 197 1.34 -8.48 6.38
CA ALA A 197 2.66 -8.00 6.75
C ALA A 197 2.94 -8.16 8.25
N VAL A 198 2.02 -7.71 9.11
CA VAL A 198 2.15 -7.86 10.57
C VAL A 198 2.14 -9.33 10.99
N PHE A 199 1.31 -10.16 10.34
CA PHE A 199 1.31 -11.60 10.57
C PHE A 199 2.66 -12.23 10.20
N ALA A 200 3.20 -11.91 9.01
CA ALA A 200 4.50 -12.42 8.56
C ALA A 200 5.64 -12.03 9.51
N ILE A 201 5.69 -10.77 9.97
CA ILE A 201 6.67 -10.31 10.96
C ILE A 201 6.58 -11.15 12.23
N ASN A 202 5.39 -11.32 12.80
CA ASN A 202 5.21 -12.07 14.04
C ASN A 202 5.49 -13.57 13.86
N TYR A 203 5.16 -14.13 12.70
CA TYR A 203 5.45 -15.52 12.39
C TYR A 203 6.95 -15.77 12.27
N LEU A 204 7.68 -14.92 11.54
CA LEU A 204 9.15 -14.96 11.44
C LEU A 204 9.82 -14.84 12.81
N ARG A 205 9.37 -13.91 13.64
CA ARG A 205 9.87 -13.75 15.01
C ARG A 205 9.60 -14.98 15.88
N SER A 206 8.46 -15.65 15.71
CA SER A 206 8.15 -16.89 16.42
C SER A 206 9.10 -18.05 16.04
N MET A 207 9.65 -17.98 14.84
CA MET A 207 10.72 -18.86 14.35
C MET A 207 12.14 -18.35 14.69
N ARG A 208 12.25 -17.27 15.48
CA ARG A 208 13.50 -16.62 15.93
C ARG A 208 14.31 -15.93 14.84
N TYR A 209 13.68 -15.53 13.73
CA TYR A 209 14.31 -14.64 12.77
C TYR A 209 14.33 -13.21 13.29
N ASP A 210 15.45 -12.52 13.06
CA ASP A 210 15.52 -11.07 13.23
C ASP A 210 14.87 -10.39 12.02
N VAL A 211 13.91 -9.51 12.28
CA VAL A 211 13.18 -8.75 11.27
C VAL A 211 13.18 -7.26 11.64
N THR A 212 14.32 -6.75 12.06
CA THR A 212 14.48 -5.39 12.59
C THR A 212 15.11 -4.40 11.60
N ASN A 213 15.35 -4.80 10.35
CA ASN A 213 15.99 -3.96 9.34
C ASN A 213 15.07 -2.91 8.69
N ALA A 214 13.90 -2.66 9.26
CA ALA A 214 12.93 -1.66 8.83
C ALA A 214 12.49 -1.74 7.34
N LEU A 215 12.71 -2.86 6.66
CA LEU A 215 12.40 -3.01 5.23
C LEU A 215 10.93 -2.75 4.91
N PHE A 216 10.01 -3.18 5.77
CA PHE A 216 8.57 -2.88 5.61
C PHE A 216 8.27 -1.38 5.65
N LYS A 217 9.10 -0.57 6.34
CA LYS A 217 8.99 0.87 6.34
C LYS A 217 9.31 1.47 4.96
N GLU A 218 10.40 1.00 4.35
CA GLU A 218 10.92 1.59 3.12
C GLU A 218 10.30 0.99 1.86
N LYS A 219 9.90 -0.28 1.94
CA LYS A 219 9.51 -1.10 0.81
C LYS A 219 8.12 -1.72 0.97
N SER A 220 7.24 -1.12 1.80
CA SER A 220 5.87 -1.62 1.98
C SER A 220 5.07 -1.66 0.67
N TRP A 221 5.23 -0.64 -0.17
CA TRP A 221 4.63 -0.59 -1.51
C TRP A 221 5.20 -1.66 -2.45
N TYR A 222 6.51 -1.92 -2.38
CA TYR A 222 7.13 -3.04 -3.12
C TYR A 222 6.57 -4.38 -2.65
N PHE A 223 6.48 -4.60 -1.34
CA PHE A 223 5.91 -5.81 -0.77
C PHE A 223 4.48 -6.06 -1.26
N ARG A 224 3.62 -5.02 -1.25
CA ARG A 224 2.27 -5.13 -1.81
C ARG A 224 2.28 -5.52 -3.28
N ASN A 225 3.09 -4.86 -4.10
CA ASN A 225 3.17 -5.14 -5.52
C ASN A 225 3.78 -6.52 -5.81
N ALA A 226 4.70 -7.00 -5.00
CA ALA A 226 5.24 -8.35 -5.08
C ALA A 226 4.16 -9.42 -4.80
N LEU A 227 3.30 -9.20 -3.80
CA LEU A 227 2.12 -10.05 -3.54
C LEU A 227 1.15 -10.08 -4.73
N VAL A 228 0.92 -8.95 -5.37
CA VAL A 228 0.10 -8.87 -6.59
C VAL A 228 0.73 -9.70 -7.70
N ARG A 229 2.03 -9.55 -7.97
CA ARG A 229 2.73 -10.29 -9.04
C ARG A 229 2.79 -11.80 -8.77
N ALA A 230 2.89 -12.20 -7.51
CA ALA A 230 2.88 -13.62 -7.11
C ALA A 230 1.54 -14.32 -7.39
N ASN A 231 0.45 -13.55 -7.53
CA ASN A 231 -0.92 -14.06 -7.66
C ASN A 231 -1.62 -13.65 -8.96
N TYR A 232 -0.88 -13.08 -9.91
CA TYR A 232 -1.46 -12.66 -11.18
C TYR A 232 -0.85 -13.41 -12.36
N GLU A 233 -1.73 -13.97 -13.19
CA GLU A 233 -1.40 -14.54 -14.49
C GLU A 233 -2.42 -14.08 -15.55
N ASN A 234 -1.95 -13.88 -16.77
CA ASN A 234 -2.82 -13.55 -17.90
C ASN A 234 -2.25 -14.19 -19.18
N PRO A 235 -2.74 -15.37 -19.59
CA PRO A 235 -2.25 -16.07 -20.77
C PRO A 235 -2.42 -15.28 -22.07
N GLN A 236 -3.45 -14.41 -22.17
CA GLN A 236 -3.71 -13.59 -23.36
C GLN A 236 -2.65 -12.51 -23.53
N LEU A 237 -2.06 -12.04 -22.45
CA LEU A 237 -0.96 -11.07 -22.44
C LEU A 237 0.42 -11.74 -22.31
N ASN A 238 0.48 -13.07 -22.31
CA ASN A 238 1.68 -13.85 -22.05
C ASN A 238 2.36 -13.44 -20.73
N VAL A 239 1.58 -13.20 -19.69
CA VAL A 239 2.05 -12.83 -18.36
C VAL A 239 1.87 -14.02 -17.43
N GLU A 240 2.97 -14.53 -16.91
CA GLU A 240 2.98 -15.58 -15.90
C GLU A 240 3.05 -14.98 -14.49
N LYS A 241 2.49 -15.69 -13.51
CA LYS A 241 2.69 -15.36 -12.11
C LYS A 241 4.15 -15.57 -11.73
N THR A 242 4.68 -14.75 -10.85
CA THR A 242 6.05 -14.89 -10.37
C THR A 242 6.17 -14.53 -8.90
N GLN A 243 6.76 -15.42 -8.12
CA GLN A 243 7.05 -15.18 -6.71
C GLN A 243 8.42 -14.51 -6.49
N LEU A 244 9.26 -14.46 -7.52
CA LEU A 244 10.63 -13.94 -7.42
C LEU A 244 10.73 -12.59 -6.70
N PRO A 245 9.91 -11.57 -6.99
CA PRO A 245 9.99 -10.30 -6.26
C PRO A 245 9.67 -10.42 -4.77
N LEU A 246 8.78 -11.32 -4.39
CA LEU A 246 8.45 -11.55 -2.98
C LEU A 246 9.55 -12.32 -2.27
N GLU A 247 10.18 -13.28 -2.96
CA GLU A 247 11.36 -14.00 -2.48
C GLU A 247 12.55 -13.04 -2.29
N GLU A 248 12.81 -12.16 -3.26
CA GLU A 248 13.83 -11.12 -3.15
C GLU A 248 13.59 -10.21 -1.94
N PHE A 249 12.34 -9.80 -1.71
CA PHE A 249 11.98 -9.03 -0.52
C PHE A 249 12.34 -9.76 0.77
N PHE A 250 12.00 -11.06 0.88
CA PHE A 250 12.33 -11.85 2.08
C PHE A 250 13.81 -12.16 2.20
N LYS A 251 14.56 -12.32 1.10
CA LYS A 251 16.04 -12.46 1.14
C LYS A 251 16.70 -11.20 1.72
N VAL A 252 16.24 -10.02 1.29
CA VAL A 252 16.72 -8.76 1.88
C VAL A 252 16.31 -8.64 3.34
N LEU A 253 15.06 -8.96 3.68
CA LEU A 253 14.54 -8.85 5.04
C LEU A 253 15.26 -9.75 6.03
N LEU A 254 15.51 -11.02 5.67
CA LEU A 254 15.97 -12.05 6.59
C LEU A 254 17.49 -12.26 6.57
N PHE A 255 18.10 -12.08 5.42
CA PHE A 255 19.51 -12.45 5.21
C PHE A 255 20.40 -11.26 4.78
N GLY A 256 19.80 -10.06 4.65
CA GLY A 256 20.54 -8.84 4.31
C GLY A 256 21.14 -8.84 2.90
N HIS A 257 20.53 -9.58 1.97
CA HIS A 257 20.99 -9.56 0.58
C HIS A 257 20.90 -8.16 -0.02
N GLU A 258 21.93 -7.73 -0.74
CA GLU A 258 21.96 -6.44 -1.45
C GLU A 258 21.24 -6.57 -2.80
N LEU A 259 19.90 -6.48 -2.79
CA LEU A 259 19.05 -6.57 -3.97
C LEU A 259 18.30 -5.26 -4.20
N GLU A 260 18.16 -4.88 -5.47
CA GLU A 260 17.49 -3.63 -5.84
C GLU A 260 15.98 -3.83 -5.95
N LEU A 261 15.25 -3.54 -4.87
CA LEU A 261 13.80 -3.66 -4.79
C LEU A 261 13.11 -2.41 -5.38
N ARG A 262 12.76 -2.44 -6.66
CA ARG A 262 12.10 -1.33 -7.36
C ARG A 262 10.73 -1.72 -7.92
N ASN A 263 9.71 -0.95 -7.58
CA ASN A 263 8.32 -1.19 -8.03
C ASN A 263 8.17 -1.27 -9.55
N ARG A 264 8.91 -0.47 -10.32
CA ARG A 264 8.85 -0.48 -11.78
C ARG A 264 9.21 -1.82 -12.40
N TYR A 265 10.08 -2.62 -11.77
CA TYR A 265 10.47 -3.94 -12.25
C TYR A 265 9.35 -4.97 -12.14
N LEU A 266 8.36 -4.71 -11.29
CA LEU A 266 7.22 -5.57 -11.06
C LEU A 266 6.09 -5.32 -12.07
N ARG A 267 6.12 -4.19 -12.77
CA ARG A 267 5.05 -3.82 -13.69
C ARG A 267 5.04 -4.73 -14.91
N ILE A 268 3.86 -5.25 -15.28
CA ILE A 268 3.72 -6.08 -16.48
C ILE A 268 4.05 -5.26 -17.72
N GLY A 269 4.79 -5.87 -18.68
CA GLY A 269 5.29 -5.19 -19.86
C GLY A 269 6.57 -4.37 -19.65
N TYR A 270 7.15 -4.37 -18.43
CA TYR A 270 8.46 -3.78 -18.21
C TYR A 270 9.55 -4.74 -18.73
N GLU A 271 10.27 -4.32 -19.77
CA GLU A 271 11.41 -5.08 -20.32
C GLU A 271 12.70 -4.66 -19.63
N TYR A 272 13.31 -5.58 -18.89
CA TYR A 272 14.64 -5.39 -18.30
C TYR A 272 15.68 -5.25 -19.42
N GLY A 273 16.29 -4.08 -19.55
CA GLY A 273 17.34 -3.82 -20.54
C GLY A 273 16.88 -3.21 -21.88
N SER A 274 15.64 -2.78 -22.00
CA SER A 274 15.24 -1.94 -23.15
C SER A 274 16.07 -0.65 -23.15
N LYS A 275 16.45 -0.15 -24.37
CA LYS A 275 17.38 0.98 -24.58
C LYS A 275 16.97 2.34 -23.96
N ASN A 276 15.85 2.39 -23.23
CA ASN A 276 15.45 3.51 -22.37
C ASN A 276 16.18 3.54 -21.01
N ALA A 277 17.15 2.63 -20.81
CA ALA A 277 17.99 2.60 -19.60
C ALA A 277 18.97 3.78 -19.47
N GLU A 278 19.14 4.61 -20.51
CA GLU A 278 20.02 5.78 -20.44
C GLU A 278 19.50 6.91 -19.54
N SER A 279 18.24 6.83 -19.08
CA SER A 279 17.68 7.79 -18.12
C SER A 279 17.61 7.27 -16.67
N ILE A 280 18.40 6.25 -16.30
CA ILE A 280 18.44 5.70 -14.94
C ILE A 280 18.74 6.77 -13.88
N GLY A 281 19.54 7.79 -14.23
CA GLY A 281 19.85 8.92 -13.36
C GLY A 281 18.65 9.87 -13.10
N ASP A 282 17.73 9.99 -14.06
CA ASP A 282 16.55 10.86 -13.95
C ASP A 282 15.36 10.15 -13.30
N LEU A 283 15.25 8.82 -13.46
CA LEU A 283 14.21 8.00 -12.87
C LEU A 283 14.36 7.84 -11.33
N HIS A 284 15.58 7.95 -10.80
CA HIS A 284 15.80 8.01 -9.35
C HIS A 284 15.09 9.19 -8.67
N ARG A 285 14.85 10.29 -9.40
CA ARG A 285 14.11 11.45 -8.88
C ARG A 285 12.60 11.26 -8.92
N HIS A 286 12.09 10.37 -9.77
CA HIS A 286 10.65 10.13 -9.91
C HIS A 286 10.10 9.07 -8.95
N ASP A 287 10.85 8.00 -8.65
CA ASP A 287 10.43 6.99 -7.65
C ASP A 287 10.31 7.58 -6.23
N VAL A 288 11.07 8.65 -5.93
CA VAL A 288 10.99 9.37 -4.63
C VAL A 288 9.84 10.38 -4.61
N SER A 289 9.35 10.84 -5.78
CA SER A 289 8.29 11.86 -5.87
C SER A 289 6.86 11.30 -5.93
N VAL A 290 6.69 10.01 -6.27
CA VAL A 290 5.37 9.34 -6.30
C VAL A 290 4.77 9.20 -4.88
N ASN A 291 5.61 9.27 -3.82
CA ASN A 291 5.18 9.21 -2.43
C ASN A 291 4.85 10.57 -1.79
N LYS A 292 4.77 11.66 -2.54
CA LYS A 292 4.38 12.97 -2.02
C LYS A 292 2.92 13.29 -2.33
N GLY A 293 2.03 12.76 -1.50
CA GLY A 293 0.70 13.32 -1.26
C GLY A 293 -0.34 13.02 -2.33
N GLY A 294 -1.15 12.03 -2.10
CA GLY A 294 -2.40 11.81 -2.83
C GLY A 294 -3.11 10.55 -2.32
N VAL A 295 -4.32 10.72 -1.86
CA VAL A 295 -5.27 9.65 -1.55
C VAL A 295 -5.32 8.67 -2.71
N VAL A 296 -5.15 7.38 -2.42
CA VAL A 296 -5.27 6.30 -3.41
C VAL A 296 -6.73 6.19 -3.88
N VAL A 297 -7.05 6.95 -4.88
CA VAL A 297 -8.24 6.73 -5.69
C VAL A 297 -7.79 6.61 -7.15
N ASN A 298 -7.58 5.38 -7.60
CA ASN A 298 -7.24 5.00 -8.98
C ASN A 298 -5.86 5.50 -9.49
N ASP A 299 -4.85 4.66 -9.33
CA ASP A 299 -3.45 4.90 -9.69
C ASP A 299 -3.19 5.31 -11.16
N VAL A 300 -4.10 5.05 -12.09
CA VAL A 300 -3.99 5.51 -13.49
C VAL A 300 -4.15 7.02 -13.61
N VAL A 301 -4.95 7.64 -12.73
CA VAL A 301 -5.13 9.10 -12.70
C VAL A 301 -3.89 9.78 -12.13
N ASN A 302 -3.26 9.17 -11.12
CA ASN A 302 -2.06 9.73 -10.49
C ASN A 302 -0.83 9.69 -11.41
N VAL A 303 -0.69 8.69 -12.28
CA VAL A 303 0.41 8.62 -13.25
C VAL A 303 0.27 9.74 -14.31
N VAL A 304 -0.93 9.94 -14.85
CA VAL A 304 -1.15 10.99 -15.87
C VAL A 304 -1.13 12.40 -15.25
N VAL A 305 -1.64 12.55 -14.02
CA VAL A 305 -1.62 13.85 -13.32
C VAL A 305 -0.22 14.22 -12.84
N ASN A 306 0.62 13.25 -12.42
CA ASN A 306 1.98 13.52 -11.98
C ASN A 306 2.98 13.68 -13.13
N ASP A 307 2.79 13.00 -14.27
CA ASP A 307 3.65 13.18 -15.45
C ASP A 307 3.32 14.48 -16.22
N THR A 308 2.07 14.97 -16.11
CA THR A 308 1.65 16.21 -16.80
C THR A 308 1.83 17.47 -15.96
N VAL A 309 2.05 17.36 -14.63
CA VAL A 309 2.09 18.52 -13.75
C VAL A 309 3.48 18.71 -13.16
N LYS A 310 4.41 19.19 -13.97
CA LYS A 310 5.67 19.83 -13.49
C LYS A 310 5.41 21.21 -12.84
N ASN A 311 4.17 21.65 -12.71
CA ASN A 311 3.81 22.92 -12.05
C ASN A 311 2.66 22.71 -11.06
N LYS A 312 2.88 23.13 -9.83
CA LYS A 312 2.03 23.20 -8.63
C LYS A 312 0.57 23.63 -8.86
N ALA A 313 -0.25 22.89 -9.61
CA ALA A 313 -1.67 23.17 -9.73
C ALA A 313 -2.48 22.17 -8.91
N THR A 314 -3.08 22.60 -7.82
CA THR A 314 -4.07 21.83 -7.04
C THR A 314 -5.35 21.70 -7.87
N PHE A 315 -5.83 20.48 -8.11
CA PHE A 315 -7.12 20.22 -8.72
C PHE A 315 -8.22 20.25 -7.66
N SER A 316 -9.39 20.77 -8.03
CA SER A 316 -10.61 20.59 -7.23
C SER A 316 -11.18 19.19 -7.43
N SER A 317 -12.01 18.69 -6.50
CA SER A 317 -12.66 17.38 -6.58
C SER A 317 -13.38 17.15 -7.93
N ASN A 318 -14.02 18.17 -8.48
CA ASN A 318 -14.69 18.08 -9.78
C ASN A 318 -13.70 18.05 -10.96
N GLU A 319 -12.54 18.69 -10.87
CA GLU A 319 -11.49 18.63 -11.88
C GLU A 319 -10.86 17.23 -11.90
N GLU A 320 -10.64 16.61 -10.74
CA GLU A 320 -10.14 15.23 -10.63
C GLU A 320 -11.13 14.23 -11.22
N LEU A 321 -12.41 14.35 -10.92
CA LEU A 321 -13.46 13.52 -11.49
C LEU A 321 -13.53 13.67 -13.02
N ALA A 322 -13.35 14.89 -13.52
CA ALA A 322 -13.32 15.16 -14.96
C ALA A 322 -12.10 14.52 -15.65
N VAL A 323 -10.92 14.59 -15.03
CA VAL A 323 -9.72 13.88 -15.53
C VAL A 323 -10.00 12.38 -15.63
N LYS A 324 -10.59 11.77 -14.59
CA LYS A 324 -10.98 10.35 -14.58
C LYS A 324 -11.93 9.99 -15.72
N ALA A 325 -12.97 10.78 -15.90
CA ALA A 325 -13.98 10.55 -16.93
C ALA A 325 -13.38 10.66 -18.35
N LEU A 326 -12.52 11.66 -18.57
CA LEU A 326 -11.88 11.90 -19.87
C LEU A 326 -10.80 10.87 -20.21
N LEU A 327 -10.09 10.34 -19.20
CA LEU A 327 -9.15 9.23 -19.41
C LEU A 327 -9.89 7.92 -19.72
N LYS A 328 -11.02 7.67 -19.05
CA LYS A 328 -11.86 6.48 -19.30
C LYS A 328 -12.50 6.54 -20.69
N ASN A 329 -12.95 7.70 -21.12
CA ASN A 329 -13.54 7.93 -22.42
C ASN A 329 -13.07 9.26 -23.03
N PRO A 330 -11.97 9.27 -23.80
CA PRO A 330 -11.40 10.47 -24.38
C PRO A 330 -12.31 11.18 -25.41
N ARG A 331 -13.40 10.54 -25.82
CA ARG A 331 -14.34 11.10 -26.80
C ARG A 331 -15.58 11.76 -26.18
N LEU A 332 -15.62 11.90 -24.86
CA LEU A 332 -16.74 12.56 -24.19
C LEU A 332 -16.90 14.00 -24.68
N SER A 333 -18.15 14.35 -25.03
CA SER A 333 -18.52 15.74 -25.22
C SER A 333 -18.68 16.46 -23.89
N ALA A 334 -18.56 17.79 -23.88
CA ALA A 334 -18.77 18.57 -22.63
C ALA A 334 -20.15 18.31 -21.99
N ALA A 335 -21.18 18.08 -22.81
CA ALA A 335 -22.52 17.75 -22.30
C ALA A 335 -22.60 16.36 -21.63
N ARG A 336 -21.92 15.36 -22.19
CA ARG A 336 -21.85 14.02 -21.60
C ARG A 336 -20.95 14.00 -20.36
N LEU A 337 -19.87 14.77 -20.36
CA LEU A 337 -19.04 14.97 -19.17
C LEU A 337 -19.83 15.63 -18.04
N ALA A 338 -20.67 16.64 -18.37
CA ALA A 338 -21.56 17.25 -17.39
C ALA A 338 -22.51 16.24 -16.74
N ALA A 339 -23.13 15.37 -17.56
CA ALA A 339 -24.03 14.34 -17.06
C ALA A 339 -23.28 13.30 -16.18
N GLU A 340 -22.08 12.89 -16.57
CA GLU A 340 -21.27 11.91 -15.84
C GLU A 340 -20.79 12.46 -14.49
N LEU A 341 -20.51 13.76 -14.42
CA LEU A 341 -20.08 14.45 -13.20
C LEU A 341 -21.24 14.94 -12.31
N GLY A 342 -22.48 14.85 -12.77
CA GLY A 342 -23.63 15.40 -12.06
C GLY A 342 -23.60 16.94 -11.95
N VAL A 343 -22.99 17.63 -12.91
CA VAL A 343 -22.86 19.10 -12.93
C VAL A 343 -23.58 19.71 -14.14
N THR A 344 -23.79 21.03 -14.11
CA THR A 344 -24.37 21.73 -15.27
C THR A 344 -23.41 21.78 -16.46
N PRO A 345 -23.90 21.84 -17.73
CA PRO A 345 -23.02 21.97 -18.89
C PRO A 345 -22.06 23.17 -18.80
N ARG A 346 -22.49 24.26 -18.20
CA ARG A 346 -21.65 25.45 -18.00
C ARG A 346 -20.53 25.21 -16.97
N GLN A 347 -20.78 24.40 -15.94
CA GLN A 347 -19.75 23.97 -15.00
C GLN A 347 -18.75 23.03 -15.63
N ALA A 348 -19.20 22.04 -16.42
CA ALA A 348 -18.30 21.14 -17.17
C ALA A 348 -17.39 21.91 -18.14
N GLN A 349 -17.90 22.93 -18.83
CA GLN A 349 -17.07 23.79 -19.68
C GLN A 349 -15.99 24.54 -18.89
N ARG A 350 -16.32 25.04 -17.68
CA ARG A 350 -15.34 25.68 -16.79
C ARG A 350 -14.27 24.72 -16.31
N ILE A 351 -14.68 23.47 -15.96
CA ILE A 351 -13.75 22.40 -15.58
C ILE A 351 -12.81 22.07 -16.75
N ILE A 352 -13.33 21.89 -17.97
CA ILE A 352 -12.50 21.67 -19.17
C ILE A 352 -11.52 22.84 -19.41
N ALA A 353 -11.98 24.09 -19.23
CA ALA A 353 -11.11 25.25 -19.37
C ALA A 353 -10.00 25.26 -18.31
N ALA A 354 -10.31 24.93 -17.08
CA ALA A 354 -9.32 24.79 -16.01
C ALA A 354 -8.30 23.68 -16.29
N LEU A 355 -8.76 22.52 -16.79
CA LEU A 355 -7.89 21.41 -17.16
C LEU A 355 -6.99 21.74 -18.36
N LYS A 356 -7.45 22.55 -19.31
CA LYS A 356 -6.60 23.08 -20.40
C LYS A 356 -5.42 23.87 -19.87
N THR A 357 -5.67 24.71 -18.86
CA THR A 357 -4.63 25.54 -18.24
C THR A 357 -3.74 24.77 -17.28
N LYS A 358 -4.33 23.90 -16.44
CA LYS A 358 -3.63 23.21 -15.36
C LYS A 358 -2.94 21.93 -15.80
N ALA A 359 -3.51 21.21 -16.78
CA ALA A 359 -3.09 19.88 -17.20
C ALA A 359 -2.82 19.75 -18.70
N GLY A 360 -2.69 20.85 -19.43
CA GLY A 360 -2.43 20.82 -20.86
C GLY A 360 -3.50 20.09 -21.68
N LEU A 361 -4.73 19.98 -21.16
CA LEU A 361 -5.81 19.28 -21.86
C LEU A 361 -6.07 19.90 -23.22
N ARG A 362 -5.97 19.14 -24.30
CA ARG A 362 -6.26 19.59 -25.67
C ARG A 362 -7.17 18.59 -26.37
N ARG A 363 -7.85 19.06 -27.39
CA ARG A 363 -8.67 18.19 -28.23
C ARG A 363 -7.96 17.95 -29.56
N GLU A 364 -7.72 16.70 -29.88
CA GLU A 364 -7.16 16.26 -31.14
C GLU A 364 -8.27 15.76 -32.08
N GLY A 365 -8.31 16.25 -33.33
CA GLY A 365 -9.31 15.92 -34.32
C GLY A 365 -10.47 16.90 -34.40
N SER A 366 -11.51 16.53 -35.18
CA SER A 366 -12.69 17.38 -35.40
C SER A 366 -13.62 17.45 -34.20
N ASP A 367 -14.49 18.47 -34.12
CA ASP A 367 -15.46 18.64 -33.03
C ASP A 367 -16.43 17.45 -32.86
N LYS A 368 -16.71 16.71 -33.95
CA LYS A 368 -17.59 15.53 -33.88
C LYS A 368 -16.89 14.23 -33.50
N ASN A 369 -15.63 14.04 -33.90
CA ASN A 369 -14.88 12.78 -33.73
C ASN A 369 -13.55 12.94 -32.99
N GLY A 370 -13.26 14.13 -32.48
CA GLY A 370 -12.02 14.40 -31.75
C GLY A 370 -11.99 13.76 -30.37
N ARG A 371 -10.77 13.52 -29.90
CA ARG A 371 -10.49 12.98 -28.57
C ARG A 371 -9.76 14.01 -27.70
N TRP A 372 -10.00 13.93 -26.40
CA TRP A 372 -9.26 14.70 -25.41
C TRP A 372 -7.93 14.02 -25.11
N VAL A 373 -6.86 14.81 -25.09
CA VAL A 373 -5.50 14.36 -24.77
C VAL A 373 -4.92 15.33 -23.75
N PHE A 374 -4.29 14.80 -22.73
CA PHE A 374 -3.53 15.59 -21.76
C PHE A 374 -2.15 15.87 -22.35
N GLY A 375 -1.62 17.09 -22.19
CA GLY A 375 -0.30 17.48 -22.66
C GLY A 375 0.80 16.74 -21.89
N GLU A 376 1.94 16.53 -22.56
CA GLU A 376 3.17 16.05 -21.93
C GLU A 376 3.75 17.09 -20.98
#